data_094dcb402f2323ee86fe5a39272ca75d
#
_entry.id   094dcb402f2323ee86fe5a39272ca75d
#
_cell.length_a   1.000
_cell.length_b   1.000
_cell.length_c   1.000
_cell.angle_alpha   90.00
_cell.angle_beta   90.00
_cell.angle_gamma   90.00
#
_symmetry.space_group_name_H-M   'P 1'
#
loop_
_entity.id
_entity.type
_entity.pdbx_description
1 polymer ?
#
loop_
_entity_poly.entity_id
_entity_poly.type
_entity_poly.pdbx_seq_one_letter_code
_entity_poly.pdbx_strand_id
1 'polypeptide(L)'
;MEPGRIGIIGATPLEFGGIYEEDFLKKYFAEKGFSKVVCYGMGDGLDAVREAAAAEKNIVVSPAGIAAAKYLQQKFGTPYELFCPPEIIPEWKEKKEQVAGLLNVEELSEKKILIVHQQVLANTLREEFISANINVASWFMMNKEQKKEQDILFKEEDDWITYIKENEYDIIIADPLLKKAVPFYKGEWYDLPHFAISGKKRQSV
;
A
#
# COMPACT_ATOMS: atom_id res chain seq x y z
N MET A 1 -26.58 4.82 6.69
CA MET A 1 -25.56 4.49 5.67
C MET A 1 -26.23 4.63 4.30
N GLU A 2 -25.55 5.24 3.37
CA GLU A 2 -26.01 5.54 2.00
C GLU A 2 -25.49 4.44 1.07
N PRO A 3 -26.36 3.59 0.47
CA PRO A 3 -25.92 2.49 -0.39
C PRO A 3 -25.11 2.99 -1.60
N GLY A 4 -24.03 2.28 -1.93
CA GLY A 4 -23.12 2.63 -3.01
C GLY A 4 -22.16 3.79 -2.71
N ARG A 5 -22.19 4.37 -1.49
CA ARG A 5 -21.25 5.39 -1.06
C ARG A 5 -20.11 4.76 -0.28
N ILE A 6 -18.87 5.01 -0.69
CA ILE A 6 -17.69 4.65 0.09
C ILE A 6 -16.86 5.87 0.46
N GLY A 7 -16.18 5.77 1.61
CA GLY A 7 -15.19 6.73 2.04
C GLY A 7 -13.78 6.16 1.90
N ILE A 8 -12.85 6.93 1.35
CA ILE A 8 -11.42 6.59 1.31
C ILE A 8 -10.73 7.33 2.44
N ILE A 9 -10.03 6.61 3.31
CA ILE A 9 -9.34 7.14 4.49
C ILE A 9 -7.85 6.79 4.42
N GLY A 10 -7.00 7.75 4.79
CA GLY A 10 -5.55 7.54 4.83
C GLY A 10 -4.82 7.85 3.53
N ALA A 11 -5.52 8.39 2.53
CA ALA A 11 -4.84 8.97 1.38
C ALA A 11 -4.16 10.27 1.81
N THR A 12 -2.83 10.32 1.70
CA THR A 12 -2.03 11.51 2.01
C THR A 12 -1.00 11.79 0.92
N PRO A 13 -0.59 13.05 0.73
CA PRO A 13 0.44 13.37 -0.27
C PRO A 13 1.78 12.66 -0.03
N LEU A 14 2.11 12.33 1.21
CA LEU A 14 3.35 11.61 1.54
C LEU A 14 3.31 10.15 1.09
N GLU A 15 2.13 9.55 1.08
CA GLU A 15 1.96 8.16 0.62
C GLU A 15 1.92 8.06 -0.91
N PHE A 16 1.24 9.01 -1.56
CA PHE A 16 0.89 8.88 -2.97
C PHE A 16 1.51 9.94 -3.89
N GLY A 17 2.17 10.97 -3.36
CA GLY A 17 2.94 11.94 -4.15
C GLY A 17 2.18 13.12 -4.72
N GLY A 18 0.88 13.25 -4.50
CA GLY A 18 0.14 14.41 -4.97
C GLY A 18 -1.37 14.30 -4.85
N ILE A 19 -2.07 15.34 -5.31
CA ILE A 19 -3.54 15.43 -5.28
C ILE A 19 -4.22 14.64 -6.40
N TYR A 20 -3.48 14.21 -7.43
CA TYR A 20 -4.05 13.52 -8.60
C TYR A 20 -4.36 12.03 -8.34
N GLU A 21 -3.75 11.44 -7.34
CA GLU A 21 -4.00 10.06 -6.94
C GLU A 21 -5.39 9.86 -6.33
N GLU A 22 -6.00 10.94 -5.86
CA GLU A 22 -7.40 10.97 -5.48
C GLU A 22 -8.31 10.63 -6.67
N ASP A 23 -8.05 11.21 -7.83
CA ASP A 23 -8.82 10.96 -9.05
C ASP A 23 -8.69 9.49 -9.47
N PHE A 24 -7.48 8.91 -9.35
CA PHE A 24 -7.27 7.49 -9.58
C PHE A 24 -8.11 6.65 -8.63
N LEU A 25 -8.05 6.91 -7.33
CA LEU A 25 -8.81 6.15 -6.32
C LEU A 25 -10.31 6.26 -6.55
N LYS A 26 -10.81 7.47 -6.83
CA LYS A 26 -12.23 7.69 -7.14
C LYS A 26 -12.67 6.91 -8.37
N LYS A 27 -11.89 6.97 -9.44
CA LYS A 27 -12.16 6.24 -10.68
C LYS A 27 -12.11 4.72 -10.46
N TYR A 28 -11.07 4.22 -9.79
CA TYR A 28 -10.88 2.80 -9.51
C TYR A 28 -12.10 2.21 -8.79
N PHE A 29 -12.58 2.86 -7.73
CA PHE A 29 -13.73 2.36 -6.99
C PHE A 29 -15.06 2.60 -7.69
N ALA A 30 -15.20 3.66 -8.49
CA ALA A 30 -16.38 3.85 -9.35
C ALA A 30 -16.50 2.71 -10.38
N GLU A 31 -15.39 2.27 -10.99
CA GLU A 31 -15.34 1.11 -11.90
C GLU A 31 -15.69 -0.21 -11.19
N LYS A 32 -15.52 -0.29 -9.86
CA LYS A 32 -15.97 -1.43 -9.04
C LYS A 32 -17.46 -1.35 -8.65
N GLY A 33 -18.20 -0.37 -9.15
CA GLY A 33 -19.65 -0.25 -8.99
C GLY A 33 -20.12 0.66 -7.86
N PHE A 34 -19.21 1.40 -7.20
CA PHE A 34 -19.60 2.39 -6.20
C PHE A 34 -20.06 3.68 -6.87
N SER A 35 -21.25 4.13 -6.54
CA SER A 35 -21.89 5.31 -7.17
C SER A 35 -21.36 6.64 -6.64
N LYS A 36 -20.79 6.65 -5.42
CA LYS A 36 -20.24 7.84 -4.78
C LYS A 36 -18.98 7.48 -4.01
N VAL A 37 -17.84 8.01 -4.44
CA VAL A 37 -16.54 7.81 -3.80
C VAL A 37 -16.04 9.13 -3.23
N VAL A 38 -15.79 9.17 -1.92
CA VAL A 38 -15.36 10.37 -1.19
C VAL A 38 -13.98 10.10 -0.59
N CYS A 39 -13.00 10.98 -0.86
CA CYS A 39 -11.64 10.84 -0.34
C CYS A 39 -11.41 11.86 0.80
N TYR A 40 -11.46 11.38 2.04
CA TYR A 40 -11.33 12.22 3.21
C TYR A 40 -9.88 12.64 3.45
N GLY A 41 -9.67 13.96 3.55
CA GLY A 41 -8.35 14.54 3.84
C GLY A 41 -7.47 14.78 2.63
N MET A 42 -7.93 14.37 1.42
CA MET A 42 -7.25 14.66 0.17
C MET A 42 -8.32 14.87 -0.93
N GLY A 43 -8.42 16.13 -1.43
CA GLY A 43 -9.35 16.54 -2.49
C GLY A 43 -10.74 16.94 -2.01
N ASP A 44 -11.45 16.10 -1.29
CA ASP A 44 -12.76 16.45 -0.74
C ASP A 44 -12.62 17.30 0.53
N GLY A 45 -13.44 18.36 0.63
CA GLY A 45 -13.35 19.35 1.69
C GLY A 45 -13.83 18.84 3.07
N LEU A 46 -13.74 19.71 4.08
CA LEU A 46 -14.12 19.39 5.47
C LEU A 46 -15.60 18.99 5.63
N ASP A 47 -16.48 19.47 4.76
CA ASP A 47 -17.90 19.07 4.80
C ASP A 47 -18.08 17.60 4.47
N ALA A 48 -17.25 17.05 3.58
CA ALA A 48 -17.25 15.61 3.30
C ALA A 48 -16.87 14.79 4.54
N VAL A 49 -15.96 15.29 5.37
CA VAL A 49 -15.56 14.61 6.63
C VAL A 49 -16.71 14.57 7.63
N ARG A 50 -17.56 15.60 7.67
CA ARG A 50 -18.77 15.63 8.55
C ARG A 50 -19.75 14.50 8.20
N GLU A 51 -19.76 14.07 6.95
CA GLU A 51 -20.61 13.01 6.44
C GLU A 51 -19.93 11.63 6.40
N ALA A 52 -18.74 11.49 6.98
CA ALA A 52 -17.96 10.25 6.89
C ALA A 52 -18.68 9.00 7.44
N ALA A 53 -19.56 9.19 8.43
CA ALA A 53 -20.39 8.13 8.98
C ALA A 53 -21.51 7.65 8.04
N ALA A 54 -21.84 8.42 6.98
CA ALA A 54 -22.88 8.04 6.04
C ALA A 54 -22.41 7.01 4.99
N ALA A 55 -21.12 6.76 4.86
CA ALA A 55 -20.59 5.76 3.95
C ALA A 55 -21.15 4.35 4.26
N GLU A 56 -21.42 3.57 3.22
CA GLU A 56 -21.75 2.14 3.34
C GLU A 56 -20.58 1.37 3.96
N LYS A 57 -19.36 1.66 3.51
CA LYS A 57 -18.10 1.25 4.14
C LYS A 57 -16.98 2.25 3.84
N ASN A 58 -15.93 2.18 4.64
CA ASN A 58 -14.71 2.93 4.41
C ASN A 58 -13.58 2.01 3.91
N ILE A 59 -12.80 2.51 2.95
CA ILE A 59 -11.58 1.85 2.47
C ILE A 59 -10.39 2.60 3.06
N VAL A 60 -9.57 1.89 3.80
CA VAL A 60 -8.36 2.44 4.41
C VAL A 60 -7.17 2.09 3.52
N VAL A 61 -6.61 3.09 2.87
CA VAL A 61 -5.55 2.91 1.86
C VAL A 61 -4.14 3.02 2.42
N SER A 62 -3.99 3.48 3.67
CA SER A 62 -2.70 3.51 4.37
C SER A 62 -2.87 3.40 5.88
N PRO A 63 -1.82 3.07 6.66
CA PRO A 63 -1.90 2.99 8.13
C PRO A 63 -2.37 4.27 8.80
N ALA A 64 -2.17 5.44 8.17
CA ALA A 64 -2.63 6.74 8.68
C ALA A 64 -4.14 6.81 8.88
N GLY A 65 -4.91 6.05 8.09
CA GLY A 65 -6.37 6.03 8.14
C GLY A 65 -6.97 5.10 9.20
N ILE A 66 -6.21 4.17 9.76
CA ILE A 66 -6.74 3.08 10.60
C ILE A 66 -7.45 3.62 11.85
N ALA A 67 -6.86 4.60 12.54
CA ALA A 67 -7.45 5.16 13.75
C ALA A 67 -8.81 5.83 13.49
N ALA A 68 -8.92 6.59 12.40
CA ALA A 68 -10.16 7.24 12.01
C ALA A 68 -11.23 6.21 11.61
N ALA A 69 -10.86 5.17 10.85
CA ALA A 69 -11.76 4.11 10.44
C ALA A 69 -12.30 3.33 11.66
N LYS A 70 -11.45 2.98 12.62
CA LYS A 70 -11.86 2.34 13.88
C LYS A 70 -12.82 3.22 14.67
N TYR A 71 -12.55 4.53 14.77
CA TYR A 71 -13.45 5.46 15.42
C TYR A 71 -14.83 5.50 14.77
N LEU A 72 -14.90 5.58 13.43
CA LEU A 72 -16.16 5.58 12.68
C LEU A 72 -16.93 4.26 12.86
N GLN A 73 -16.24 3.14 12.87
CA GLN A 73 -16.86 1.85 13.13
C GLN A 73 -17.41 1.76 14.55
N GLN A 74 -16.64 2.15 15.56
CA GLN A 74 -17.06 2.07 16.97
C GLN A 74 -18.22 3.01 17.28
N LYS A 75 -18.20 4.23 16.73
CA LYS A 75 -19.17 5.26 17.07
C LYS A 75 -20.44 5.21 16.22
N PHE A 76 -20.33 4.85 14.96
CA PHE A 76 -21.41 4.94 13.98
C PHE A 76 -21.76 3.61 13.31
N GLY A 77 -20.97 2.56 13.59
CA GLY A 77 -21.18 1.26 12.98
C GLY A 77 -20.72 1.15 11.51
N THR A 78 -20.06 2.18 10.97
CA THR A 78 -19.59 2.19 9.58
C THR A 78 -18.42 1.20 9.43
N PRO A 79 -18.58 0.09 8.69
CA PRO A 79 -17.53 -0.91 8.52
C PRO A 79 -16.36 -0.34 7.71
N TYR A 80 -15.18 -0.95 7.86
CA TYR A 80 -14.03 -0.59 7.04
C TYR A 80 -13.27 -1.82 6.57
N GLU A 81 -12.52 -1.62 5.49
CA GLU A 81 -11.65 -2.60 4.86
C GLU A 81 -10.26 -1.96 4.66
N LEU A 82 -9.19 -2.72 4.90
CA LEU A 82 -7.82 -2.30 4.62
C LEU A 82 -7.47 -2.79 3.21
N PHE A 83 -7.39 -1.86 2.27
CA PHE A 83 -7.07 -2.19 0.89
C PHE A 83 -6.50 -0.96 0.18
N CYS A 84 -5.37 -1.13 -0.48
CA CYS A 84 -4.78 -0.11 -1.34
C CYS A 84 -4.50 -0.73 -2.70
N PRO A 85 -5.18 -0.27 -3.79
CA PRO A 85 -4.95 -0.84 -5.11
C PRO A 85 -3.50 -0.61 -5.55
N PRO A 86 -2.71 -1.68 -5.82
CA PRO A 86 -1.31 -1.51 -6.23
C PRO A 86 -1.15 -0.78 -7.55
N GLU A 87 -2.18 -0.78 -8.39
CA GLU A 87 -2.27 -0.06 -9.66
C GLU A 87 -2.23 1.47 -9.50
N ILE A 88 -2.34 1.98 -8.27
CA ILE A 88 -2.08 3.39 -7.95
C ILE A 88 -0.63 3.78 -8.26
N ILE A 89 0.27 2.79 -8.33
CA ILE A 89 1.67 2.95 -8.75
C ILE A 89 1.77 2.52 -10.22
N PRO A 90 1.89 3.48 -11.19
CA PRO A 90 1.90 3.16 -12.62
C PRO A 90 2.99 2.17 -13.01
N GLU A 91 4.19 2.32 -12.43
CA GLU A 91 5.32 1.42 -12.69
C GLU A 91 5.01 -0.01 -12.28
N TRP A 92 4.20 -0.20 -11.23
CA TRP A 92 3.76 -1.52 -10.81
C TRP A 92 2.72 -2.12 -11.75
N LYS A 93 1.81 -1.31 -12.27
CA LYS A 93 0.80 -1.77 -13.23
C LYS A 93 1.43 -2.42 -14.46
N GLU A 94 2.52 -1.82 -14.98
CA GLU A 94 3.25 -2.36 -16.14
C GLU A 94 4.02 -3.64 -15.80
N LYS A 95 4.47 -3.80 -14.55
CA LYS A 95 5.29 -4.93 -14.09
C LYS A 95 4.49 -6.08 -13.51
N LYS A 96 3.26 -5.83 -13.09
CA LYS A 96 2.39 -6.85 -12.45
C LYS A 96 2.28 -8.12 -13.29
N GLU A 97 2.08 -7.98 -14.60
CA GLU A 97 1.99 -9.13 -15.52
C GLU A 97 3.34 -9.85 -15.67
N GLN A 98 4.45 -9.12 -15.64
CA GLN A 98 5.79 -9.71 -15.68
C GLN A 98 6.07 -10.49 -14.39
N VAL A 99 5.76 -9.89 -13.24
CA VAL A 99 5.92 -10.55 -11.93
C VAL A 99 4.99 -11.74 -11.83
N ALA A 100 3.73 -11.62 -12.21
CA ALA A 100 2.77 -12.73 -12.20
C ALA A 100 3.14 -13.85 -13.19
N GLY A 101 3.73 -13.51 -14.34
CA GLY A 101 4.17 -14.48 -15.35
C GLY A 101 5.47 -15.21 -14.99
N LEU A 102 6.38 -14.54 -14.25
CA LEU A 102 7.61 -15.15 -13.72
C LEU A 102 7.32 -16.02 -12.48
N LEU A 103 6.23 -15.75 -11.81
CA LEU A 103 5.81 -16.38 -10.59
C LEU A 103 4.79 -17.48 -10.92
N ASN A 104 5.22 -18.47 -11.71
CA ASN A 104 4.47 -19.72 -11.82
C ASN A 104 4.20 -20.23 -10.39
N VAL A 105 2.94 -20.49 -10.06
CA VAL A 105 2.46 -20.72 -8.67
C VAL A 105 3.28 -21.78 -7.92
N GLU A 106 3.86 -22.75 -8.63
CA GLU A 106 4.71 -23.81 -8.05
C GLU A 106 6.11 -23.32 -7.65
N GLU A 107 6.71 -22.38 -8.41
CA GLU A 107 8.04 -21.84 -8.11
C GLU A 107 8.02 -20.78 -7.00
N LEU A 108 6.88 -20.10 -6.80
CA LEU A 108 6.72 -19.07 -5.76
C LEU A 108 6.70 -19.64 -4.35
N SER A 109 6.19 -20.85 -4.17
CA SER A 109 6.06 -21.44 -2.83
C SER A 109 7.41 -21.62 -2.12
N GLU A 110 8.50 -21.68 -2.88
CA GLU A 110 9.87 -21.86 -2.38
C GLU A 110 10.65 -20.55 -2.24
N LYS A 111 10.22 -19.47 -2.92
CA LYS A 111 10.93 -18.17 -2.89
C LYS A 111 10.62 -17.36 -1.66
N LYS A 112 11.65 -16.75 -1.08
CA LYS A 112 11.54 -15.78 0.01
C LYS A 112 11.50 -14.37 -0.56
N ILE A 113 10.39 -13.67 -0.34
CA ILE A 113 10.12 -12.35 -0.92
C ILE A 113 10.05 -11.30 0.18
N LEU A 114 10.67 -10.15 -0.05
CA LEU A 114 10.53 -8.96 0.81
C LEU A 114 9.82 -7.85 0.05
N ILE A 115 8.68 -7.38 0.59
CA ILE A 115 7.99 -6.19 0.08
C ILE A 115 8.26 -5.02 1.03
N VAL A 116 8.84 -3.94 0.51
CA VAL A 116 9.16 -2.74 1.29
C VAL A 116 8.32 -1.58 0.81
N HIS A 117 7.26 -1.29 1.55
CA HIS A 117 6.32 -0.18 1.25
C HIS A 117 5.51 0.15 2.50
N GLN A 118 4.55 1.12 2.41
CA GLN A 118 3.57 1.30 3.46
C GLN A 118 2.73 0.02 3.62
N GLN A 119 2.37 -0.28 4.86
CA GLN A 119 1.87 -1.58 5.26
C GLN A 119 0.59 -2.05 4.53
N VAL A 120 -0.37 -1.16 4.28
CA VAL A 120 -1.65 -1.56 3.67
C VAL A 120 -1.45 -1.99 2.23
N LEU A 121 -0.67 -1.24 1.44
CA LEU A 121 -0.35 -1.61 0.06
C LEU A 121 0.50 -2.90 0.02
N ALA A 122 1.52 -2.99 0.87
CA ALA A 122 2.36 -4.18 0.94
C ALA A 122 1.56 -5.44 1.35
N ASN A 123 0.58 -5.31 2.24
CA ASN A 123 -0.31 -6.41 2.61
C ASN A 123 -1.26 -6.76 1.45
N THR A 124 -1.80 -5.77 0.71
CA THR A 124 -2.61 -6.04 -0.47
C THR A 124 -1.83 -6.86 -1.51
N LEU A 125 -0.57 -6.48 -1.78
CA LEU A 125 0.30 -7.23 -2.67
C LEU A 125 0.59 -8.65 -2.14
N ARG A 126 0.85 -8.78 -0.84
CA ARG A 126 1.08 -10.09 -0.21
C ARG A 126 -0.12 -11.02 -0.35
N GLU A 127 -1.33 -10.50 -0.33
CA GLU A 127 -2.55 -11.27 -0.52
C GLU A 127 -2.73 -11.72 -1.98
N GLU A 128 -2.23 -10.96 -2.94
CA GLU A 128 -2.22 -11.36 -4.36
C GLU A 128 -1.26 -12.55 -4.62
N PHE A 129 -0.20 -12.69 -3.82
CA PHE A 129 0.82 -13.74 -3.94
C PHE A 129 0.68 -14.83 -2.86
N ILE A 130 -0.50 -15.40 -2.72
CA ILE A 130 -0.92 -16.29 -1.61
C ILE A 130 0.05 -17.47 -1.34
N SER A 131 0.77 -17.95 -2.35
CA SER A 131 1.65 -19.13 -2.23
C SER A 131 3.08 -18.81 -1.83
N ALA A 132 3.47 -17.53 -1.70
CA ALA A 132 4.85 -17.14 -1.45
C ALA A 132 5.16 -16.89 0.04
N ASN A 133 6.41 -17.15 0.43
CA ASN A 133 6.92 -16.74 1.74
C ASN A 133 7.28 -15.25 1.71
N ILE A 134 6.31 -14.39 2.08
CA ILE A 134 6.42 -12.93 1.94
C ILE A 134 6.51 -12.25 3.30
N ASN A 135 7.60 -11.51 3.51
CA ASN A 135 7.76 -10.58 4.61
C ASN A 135 7.48 -9.14 4.12
N VAL A 136 6.89 -8.34 5.00
CA VAL A 136 6.66 -6.90 4.74
C VAL A 136 7.58 -6.08 5.63
N ALA A 137 8.20 -5.07 5.05
CA ALA A 137 8.99 -4.11 5.81
C ALA A 137 8.56 -2.66 5.50
N SER A 138 8.71 -1.78 6.48
CA SER A 138 8.35 -0.36 6.34
C SER A 138 9.20 0.50 7.27
N TRP A 139 9.49 1.76 6.87
CA TRP A 139 9.95 2.83 7.77
C TRP A 139 8.81 3.68 8.31
N PHE A 140 7.61 3.51 7.75
CA PHE A 140 6.44 4.30 8.09
C PHE A 140 5.64 3.65 9.21
N MET A 141 4.43 4.13 9.42
CA MET A 141 3.55 3.55 10.42
C MET A 141 3.24 2.08 10.10
N MET A 142 3.41 1.22 11.11
CA MET A 142 3.02 -0.19 11.03
C MET A 142 2.04 -0.50 12.15
N ASN A 143 0.82 -0.86 11.77
CA ASN A 143 -0.21 -1.26 12.72
C ASN A 143 0.07 -2.67 13.25
N LYS A 144 0.10 -2.83 14.57
CA LYS A 144 0.45 -4.10 15.23
C LYS A 144 -0.53 -5.23 14.93
N GLU A 145 -1.82 -4.91 14.73
CA GLU A 145 -2.86 -5.92 14.47
C GLU A 145 -2.78 -6.48 13.04
N GLN A 146 -2.16 -5.74 12.12
CA GLN A 146 -1.96 -6.12 10.73
C GLN A 146 -0.55 -6.66 10.46
N LYS A 147 0.32 -6.61 11.46
CA LYS A 147 1.70 -7.07 11.38
C LYS A 147 1.75 -8.59 11.56
N LYS A 148 2.38 -9.31 10.63
CA LYS A 148 2.76 -10.71 10.83
C LYS A 148 4.07 -10.79 11.61
N GLU A 149 4.38 -11.97 12.16
CA GLU A 149 5.55 -12.18 13.02
C GLU A 149 6.86 -11.77 12.35
N GLN A 150 7.02 -12.08 11.06
CA GLN A 150 8.24 -11.79 10.29
C GLN A 150 8.26 -10.37 9.70
N ASP A 151 7.21 -9.56 9.86
CA ASP A 151 7.19 -8.21 9.33
C ASP A 151 8.09 -7.27 10.14
N ILE A 152 8.74 -6.32 9.48
CA ILE A 152 9.78 -5.48 10.04
C ILE A 152 9.39 -4.00 9.98
N LEU A 153 9.52 -3.30 11.09
CA LEU A 153 9.52 -1.84 11.12
C LEU A 153 10.95 -1.36 11.32
N PHE A 154 11.54 -0.78 10.29
CA PHE A 154 12.83 -0.11 10.37
C PHE A 154 12.68 1.23 11.09
N LYS A 155 13.71 1.63 11.83
CA LYS A 155 13.77 2.92 12.54
C LYS A 155 14.74 3.86 11.87
N GLU A 156 15.92 3.34 11.49
CA GLU A 156 17.00 4.08 10.90
C GLU A 156 17.31 3.56 9.49
N GLU A 157 17.97 4.38 8.68
CA GLU A 157 18.35 3.98 7.31
C GLU A 157 19.34 2.81 7.31
N ASP A 158 20.25 2.77 8.29
CA ASP A 158 21.25 1.69 8.42
C ASP A 158 20.61 0.34 8.76
N ASP A 159 19.42 0.32 9.37
CA ASP A 159 18.69 -0.92 9.66
C ASP A 159 18.44 -1.70 8.36
N TRP A 160 18.13 -1.00 7.26
CA TRP A 160 17.91 -1.60 5.95
C TRP A 160 19.15 -2.36 5.45
N ILE A 161 20.32 -1.69 5.46
CA ILE A 161 21.57 -2.25 4.96
C ILE A 161 21.95 -3.48 5.79
N THR A 162 21.85 -3.36 7.10
CA THR A 162 22.16 -4.44 8.05
C THR A 162 21.21 -5.61 7.84
N TYR A 163 19.92 -5.34 7.73
CA TYR A 163 18.91 -6.36 7.56
C TYR A 163 19.10 -7.17 6.27
N ILE A 164 19.43 -6.52 5.15
CA ILE A 164 19.67 -7.22 3.87
C ILE A 164 20.99 -8.01 3.88
N LYS A 165 21.97 -7.60 4.69
CA LYS A 165 23.20 -8.40 4.88
C LYS A 165 22.97 -9.67 5.68
N GLU A 166 22.07 -9.63 6.64
CA GLU A 166 21.82 -10.72 7.59
C GLU A 166 20.71 -11.67 7.14
N ASN A 167 19.90 -11.26 6.14
CA ASN A 167 18.76 -12.04 5.67
C ASN A 167 18.85 -12.27 4.16
N GLU A 168 18.67 -13.52 3.76
CA GLU A 168 18.62 -13.89 2.36
C GLU A 168 17.18 -13.77 1.83
N TYR A 169 17.03 -13.07 0.72
CA TYR A 169 15.80 -12.97 -0.06
C TYR A 169 16.09 -13.28 -1.52
N ASP A 170 15.20 -14.04 -2.17
CA ASP A 170 15.28 -14.30 -3.60
C ASP A 170 14.80 -13.09 -4.39
N ILE A 171 13.75 -12.42 -3.88
CA ILE A 171 13.10 -11.28 -4.53
C ILE A 171 12.90 -10.15 -3.53
N ILE A 172 13.23 -8.93 -3.96
CA ILE A 172 12.89 -7.69 -3.24
C ILE A 172 11.99 -6.83 -4.13
N ILE A 173 10.86 -6.39 -3.60
CA ILE A 173 9.91 -5.46 -4.22
C ILE A 173 9.93 -4.17 -3.40
N ALA A 174 10.59 -3.12 -3.91
CA ALA A 174 10.83 -1.91 -3.13
C ALA A 174 11.14 -0.69 -4.01
N ASP A 175 11.21 0.49 -3.39
CA ASP A 175 11.62 1.72 -4.09
C ASP A 175 13.03 1.56 -4.71
N PRO A 176 13.23 1.98 -5.99
CA PRO A 176 14.50 1.84 -6.69
C PRO A 176 15.67 2.59 -6.01
N LEU A 177 15.39 3.60 -5.17
CA LEU A 177 16.45 4.27 -4.42
C LEU A 177 17.07 3.35 -3.37
N LEU A 178 16.27 2.48 -2.76
CA LEU A 178 16.74 1.51 -1.76
C LEU A 178 17.71 0.48 -2.35
N LYS A 179 17.55 0.15 -3.64
CA LYS A 179 18.48 -0.73 -4.35
C LYS A 179 19.91 -0.18 -4.35
N LYS A 180 20.04 1.13 -4.46
CA LYS A 180 21.36 1.79 -4.48
C LYS A 180 22.12 1.66 -3.17
N ALA A 181 21.40 1.54 -2.05
CA ALA A 181 21.98 1.37 -0.73
C ALA A 181 22.50 -0.07 -0.48
N VAL A 182 22.05 -1.04 -1.29
CA VAL A 182 22.41 -2.47 -1.13
C VAL A 182 23.02 -3.07 -2.41
N PRO A 183 24.13 -2.52 -2.93
CA PRO A 183 24.73 -2.96 -4.21
C PRO A 183 25.29 -4.40 -4.15
N PHE A 184 25.41 -4.96 -2.96
CA PHE A 184 25.83 -6.34 -2.71
C PHE A 184 24.68 -7.35 -2.88
N TYR A 185 23.42 -6.93 -2.88
CA TYR A 185 22.28 -7.81 -3.11
C TYR A 185 22.31 -8.36 -4.54
N LYS A 186 22.13 -9.68 -4.69
CA LYS A 186 22.24 -10.38 -5.97
C LYS A 186 20.93 -11.03 -6.43
N GLY A 187 19.88 -11.01 -5.61
CA GLY A 187 18.57 -11.52 -5.97
C GLY A 187 17.84 -10.64 -6.99
N GLU A 188 16.63 -11.02 -7.32
CA GLU A 188 15.77 -10.27 -8.23
C GLU A 188 15.21 -9.01 -7.55
N TRP A 189 15.07 -7.94 -8.31
CA TRP A 189 14.55 -6.67 -7.80
C TRP A 189 13.45 -6.13 -8.70
N TYR A 190 12.29 -5.83 -8.10
CA TYR A 190 11.18 -5.15 -8.78
C TYR A 190 10.92 -3.79 -8.15
N ASP A 191 10.87 -2.76 -9.00
CA ASP A 191 10.66 -1.39 -8.54
C ASP A 191 9.20 -1.17 -8.10
N LEU A 192 9.04 -0.75 -6.86
CA LEU A 192 7.79 -0.30 -6.26
C LEU A 192 8.04 1.08 -5.62
N PRO A 193 7.99 2.17 -6.41
CA PRO A 193 8.32 3.50 -5.93
C PRO A 193 7.41 3.96 -4.79
N HIS A 194 8.01 4.58 -3.77
CA HIS A 194 7.31 5.24 -2.68
C HIS A 194 7.69 6.72 -2.65
N PHE A 195 6.71 7.62 -2.71
CA PHE A 195 6.97 9.06 -2.84
C PHE A 195 7.84 9.62 -1.70
N ALA A 196 7.60 9.23 -0.46
CA ALA A 196 8.38 9.70 0.68
C ALA A 196 9.84 9.19 0.67
N ILE A 197 10.19 8.18 -0.13
CA ILE A 197 11.55 7.68 -0.28
C ILE A 197 12.25 8.35 -1.46
N SER A 198 11.67 8.24 -2.66
CA SER A 198 12.33 8.69 -3.90
C SER A 198 12.02 10.14 -4.29
N GLY A 199 10.98 10.75 -3.70
CA GLY A 199 10.58 12.12 -4.00
C GLY A 199 10.14 12.36 -5.44
N LYS A 200 9.98 11.32 -6.25
CA LYS A 200 9.55 11.47 -7.64
C LYS A 200 8.09 11.89 -7.69
N LYS A 201 7.85 13.15 -8.05
CA LYS A 201 6.53 13.58 -8.51
C LYS A 201 6.22 12.82 -9.80
N ARG A 202 5.06 12.19 -9.85
CA ARG A 202 4.53 11.65 -11.10
C ARG A 202 4.31 12.80 -12.08
N GLN A 203 4.78 12.65 -13.30
CA GLN A 203 4.41 13.56 -14.36
C GLN A 203 2.96 13.27 -14.71
N SER A 204 2.09 14.28 -14.58
CA SER A 204 0.73 14.22 -15.13
C SER A 204 0.84 13.94 -16.63
N VAL A 205 0.27 12.82 -17.07
CA VAL A 205 0.04 12.53 -18.49
C VAL A 205 -1.12 13.37 -18.98
#